data_484b7537614d43b761935c47ca478a84
#
_entry.id   484b7537614d43b761935c47ca478a84
#
_cell.length_a   1.000
_cell.length_b   1.000
_cell.length_c   1.000
_cell.angle_alpha   90.00
_cell.angle_beta   90.00
_cell.angle_gamma   90.00
#
_symmetry.space_group_name_H-M   'P 1'
#
loop_
_entity.id
_entity.type
_entity.pdbx_description
1 polymer ?
#
loop_
_entity_poly.entity_id
_entity_poly.type
_entity_poly.pdbx_seq_one_letter_code
_entity_poly.pdbx_strand_id
1 'polypeptide(L)'
;MADHGVGRAVERGDLGPVFAVVRGNPPRNDPTMRYRPRDGDAAFLAAGSPVYTVKGYRPGFRLAASHHGRLWLYEANDAVGARTGADLLDLAGKVRYLSVNSGRVELARIKDRGRVAELVRSVLEAPVGPTRGRAEDRYCFVVFNMVDRTAVRRAFFPETGELMPGVFAPREFSTAVERALRGRQERCGRGA
;
A
#
# COMPACT_ATOMS: atom_id res chain seq x y z
N MET A 1 7.91 -1.71 -4.91
CA MET A 1 7.86 -0.76 -6.04
C MET A 1 6.41 -0.67 -6.49
N ALA A 2 5.74 0.45 -6.21
CA ALA A 2 4.28 0.55 -6.33
C ALA A 2 3.81 1.23 -7.64
N ASP A 3 4.26 0.75 -8.80
CA ASP A 3 3.60 1.11 -10.06
C ASP A 3 2.71 -0.06 -10.50
N HIS A 4 1.49 -0.07 -9.94
CA HIS A 4 0.48 -1.07 -10.31
C HIS A 4 -0.47 -0.57 -11.40
N GLY A 5 -0.14 0.54 -12.09
CA GLY A 5 -1.00 1.13 -13.12
C GLY A 5 -2.32 1.67 -12.57
N VAL A 6 -2.38 1.95 -11.27
CA VAL A 6 -3.56 2.49 -10.59
C VAL A 6 -3.20 3.88 -10.03
N GLY A 7 -4.01 4.87 -10.36
CA GLY A 7 -3.74 6.25 -10.00
C GLY A 7 -2.73 6.95 -10.93
N ARG A 8 -2.52 8.25 -10.73
CA ARG A 8 -1.50 9.00 -11.46
C ARG A 8 -0.09 8.70 -10.94
N ALA A 9 0.88 8.82 -11.80
CA ALA A 9 2.29 8.81 -11.39
C ALA A 9 2.61 10.03 -10.52
N VAL A 10 3.59 9.88 -9.62
CA VAL A 10 4.16 11.00 -8.86
C VAL A 10 5.00 11.87 -9.79
N GLU A 11 4.92 13.18 -9.61
CA GLU A 11 5.63 14.18 -10.38
C GLU A 11 6.59 15.00 -9.50
N ARG A 12 7.49 15.76 -10.10
CA ARG A 12 8.43 16.60 -9.35
C ARG A 12 7.75 17.60 -8.42
N GLY A 13 6.58 18.11 -8.81
CA GLY A 13 5.78 19.02 -8.00
C GLY A 13 5.25 18.42 -6.71
N ASP A 14 5.15 17.08 -6.62
CA ASP A 14 4.71 16.36 -5.43
C ASP A 14 5.82 16.15 -4.40
N LEU A 15 7.07 16.38 -4.79
CA LEU A 15 8.21 16.14 -3.92
C LEU A 15 8.33 17.25 -2.87
N GLY A 16 8.57 16.83 -1.64
CA GLY A 16 9.04 17.68 -0.57
C GLY A 16 10.57 17.66 -0.49
N PRO A 17 11.15 18.04 0.65
CA PRO A 17 12.59 18.04 0.86
C PRO A 17 13.19 16.61 0.78
N VAL A 18 14.51 16.55 0.60
CA VAL A 18 15.27 15.30 0.69
C VAL A 18 15.13 14.77 2.12
N PHE A 19 14.64 13.55 2.23
CA PHE A 19 14.49 12.82 3.49
C PHE A 19 15.77 12.07 3.86
N ALA A 20 16.38 11.41 2.88
CA ALA A 20 17.59 10.62 3.06
C ALA A 20 18.35 10.49 1.73
N VAL A 21 19.59 10.02 1.82
CA VAL A 21 20.39 9.61 0.68
C VAL A 21 20.72 8.14 0.84
N VAL A 22 20.53 7.35 -0.22
CA VAL A 22 20.87 5.92 -0.23
C VAL A 22 22.35 5.74 0.03
N ARG A 23 22.70 4.93 1.04
CA ARG A 23 24.08 4.67 1.44
C ARG A 23 24.67 3.41 0.84
N GLY A 24 23.83 2.39 0.67
CA GLY A 24 24.23 1.08 0.21
C GLY A 24 23.21 0.44 -0.72
N ASN A 25 23.70 -0.45 -1.56
CA ASN A 25 22.88 -1.29 -2.41
C ASN A 25 23.21 -2.74 -2.06
N PRO A 26 22.36 -3.41 -1.27
CA PRO A 26 22.57 -4.80 -0.90
C PRO A 26 22.62 -5.68 -2.15
N PRO A 27 23.44 -6.73 -2.18
CA PRO A 27 23.50 -7.66 -3.28
C PRO A 27 22.11 -8.27 -3.53
N ARG A 28 21.62 -8.14 -4.76
CA ARG A 28 20.25 -8.58 -5.13
C ARG A 28 20.01 -10.08 -5.00
N ASN A 29 21.09 -10.87 -5.02
CA ASN A 29 21.05 -12.32 -4.98
C ASN A 29 22.16 -12.85 -4.08
N ASP A 30 22.11 -12.55 -2.80
CA ASP A 30 22.96 -13.28 -1.84
C ASP A 30 22.27 -14.59 -1.48
N PRO A 31 22.68 -15.74 -2.06
CA PRO A 31 22.07 -17.05 -1.77
C PRO A 31 22.30 -17.48 -0.33
N THR A 32 23.18 -16.79 0.39
CA THR A 32 23.49 -17.11 1.80
C THR A 32 22.56 -16.42 2.78
N MET A 33 21.72 -15.48 2.30
CA MET A 33 20.84 -14.64 3.13
C MET A 33 21.54 -13.99 4.34
N ARG A 34 22.84 -13.79 4.29
CA ARG A 34 23.63 -13.23 5.40
C ARG A 34 23.58 -11.70 5.46
N TYR A 35 23.13 -11.05 4.37
CA TYR A 35 23.00 -9.60 4.37
C TYR A 35 21.85 -9.17 5.27
N ARG A 36 22.19 -8.36 6.27
CA ARG A 36 21.19 -7.68 7.10
C ARG A 36 21.02 -6.26 6.61
N PRO A 37 19.82 -5.87 6.11
CA PRO A 37 19.56 -4.48 5.70
C PRO A 37 19.89 -3.51 6.84
N ARG A 38 20.48 -2.38 6.47
CA ARG A 38 20.80 -1.27 7.38
C ARG A 38 20.04 -0.02 6.95
N ASP A 39 19.87 0.91 7.86
CA ASP A 39 19.28 2.20 7.54
C ASP A 39 20.08 2.89 6.43
N GLY A 40 19.37 3.28 5.38
CA GLY A 40 19.97 3.85 4.17
C GLY A 40 20.24 2.87 3.06
N ASP A 41 19.99 1.58 3.23
CA ASP A 41 20.09 0.60 2.15
C ASP A 41 18.86 0.63 1.25
N ALA A 42 19.07 0.42 -0.04
CA ALA A 42 17.98 0.30 -1.00
C ALA A 42 18.31 -0.72 -2.11
N ALA A 43 17.46 -1.74 -2.26
CA ALA A 43 17.69 -2.82 -3.22
C ALA A 43 17.65 -2.38 -4.70
N PHE A 44 16.96 -1.28 -5.01
CA PHE A 44 16.69 -0.84 -6.38
C PHE A 44 17.24 0.57 -6.71
N LEU A 45 17.81 1.26 -5.71
CA LEU A 45 18.35 2.60 -5.89
C LEU A 45 19.87 2.54 -5.73
N ALA A 46 20.59 3.24 -6.58
CA ALA A 46 22.04 3.35 -6.47
C ALA A 46 22.43 4.14 -5.20
N ALA A 47 23.59 3.82 -4.63
CA ALA A 47 24.17 4.65 -3.58
C ALA A 47 24.33 6.10 -4.09
N GLY A 48 24.08 7.07 -3.22
CA GLY A 48 24.02 8.49 -3.59
C GLY A 48 22.65 8.96 -4.10
N SER A 49 21.69 8.06 -4.36
CA SER A 49 20.34 8.46 -4.81
C SER A 49 19.58 9.21 -3.71
N PRO A 50 19.04 10.41 -3.99
CA PRO A 50 18.21 11.11 -3.03
C PRO A 50 16.83 10.46 -2.95
N VAL A 51 16.32 10.35 -1.70
CA VAL A 51 14.97 9.94 -1.36
C VAL A 51 14.24 11.15 -0.81
N TYR A 52 13.07 11.43 -1.33
CA TYR A 52 12.28 12.63 -1.03
C TYR A 52 11.06 12.29 -0.20
N THR A 53 10.65 13.21 0.66
CA THR A 53 9.29 13.18 1.21
C THR A 53 8.28 13.41 0.10
N VAL A 54 7.03 12.98 0.31
CA VAL A 54 5.92 13.29 -0.60
C VAL A 54 4.98 14.25 0.12
N LYS A 55 4.69 15.39 -0.52
CA LYS A 55 3.82 16.42 0.05
C LYS A 55 2.47 15.84 0.44
N GLY A 56 2.00 16.17 1.62
CA GLY A 56 0.73 15.70 2.16
C GLY A 56 0.78 14.31 2.79
N TYR A 57 1.94 13.64 2.85
CA TYR A 57 2.09 12.33 3.49
C TYR A 57 3.21 12.31 4.53
N ARG A 58 3.03 11.47 5.54
CA ARG A 58 4.08 11.21 6.53
C ARG A 58 5.25 10.48 5.86
N PRO A 59 6.51 10.85 6.16
CA PRO A 59 7.69 10.14 5.64
C PRO A 59 7.73 8.66 6.01
N GLY A 60 7.22 8.30 7.19
CA GLY A 60 7.10 6.90 7.62
C GLY A 60 6.07 6.07 6.84
N PHE A 61 5.23 6.70 6.01
CA PHE A 61 4.28 6.01 5.15
C PHE A 61 4.70 6.03 3.68
N ARG A 62 5.07 7.20 3.15
CA ARG A 62 5.30 7.36 1.72
C ARG A 62 6.50 8.24 1.43
N LEU A 63 7.40 7.72 0.61
CA LEU A 63 8.57 8.41 0.09
C LEU A 63 8.59 8.30 -1.43
N ALA A 64 9.42 9.10 -2.08
CA ALA A 64 9.65 9.05 -3.53
C ALA A 64 11.13 9.06 -3.85
N ALA A 65 11.52 8.35 -4.90
CA ALA A 65 12.88 8.44 -5.45
C ALA A 65 12.86 8.24 -6.97
N SER A 66 13.90 8.72 -7.63
CA SER A 66 14.09 8.51 -9.05
C SER A 66 14.80 7.19 -9.31
N HIS A 67 14.26 6.38 -10.23
CA HIS A 67 14.88 5.16 -10.71
C HIS A 67 14.67 5.06 -12.21
N HIS A 68 15.76 4.90 -12.97
CA HIS A 68 15.74 4.92 -14.45
C HIS A 68 15.01 6.12 -15.07
N GLY A 69 15.27 7.32 -14.55
CA GLY A 69 14.68 8.56 -15.04
C GLY A 69 13.20 8.79 -14.70
N ARG A 70 12.56 7.86 -13.99
CA ARG A 70 11.18 7.97 -13.52
C ARG A 70 11.12 8.12 -12.00
N LEU A 71 10.13 8.85 -11.51
CA LEU A 71 9.82 8.93 -10.10
C LEU A 71 8.93 7.74 -9.69
N TRP A 72 9.28 7.14 -8.56
CA TRP A 72 8.56 6.02 -7.98
C TRP A 72 8.14 6.33 -6.55
N LEU A 73 6.95 5.88 -6.18
CA LEU A 73 6.49 5.91 -4.79
C LEU A 73 6.94 4.63 -4.08
N TYR A 74 7.42 4.82 -2.88
CA TYR A 74 7.76 3.77 -1.93
C TYR A 74 6.83 3.90 -0.73
N GLU A 75 6.15 2.84 -0.38
CA GLU A 75 5.23 2.80 0.74
C GLU A 75 5.75 1.85 1.81
N ALA A 76 5.55 2.23 3.07
CA ALA A 76 5.89 1.35 4.18
C ALA A 76 5.11 0.03 4.09
N ASN A 77 5.82 -1.08 4.21
CA ASN A 77 5.25 -2.41 4.28
C ASN A 77 5.33 -3.01 5.67
N ASP A 78 6.10 -2.37 6.56
CA ASP A 78 6.25 -2.78 7.94
C ASP A 78 6.70 -1.57 8.75
N ALA A 79 6.32 -1.54 10.01
CA ALA A 79 6.87 -0.60 10.98
C ALA A 79 7.07 -1.33 12.30
N VAL A 80 8.29 -1.35 12.77
CA VAL A 80 8.62 -1.92 14.08
C VAL A 80 7.77 -1.23 15.15
N GLY A 81 7.00 -2.02 15.88
CA GLY A 81 6.12 -1.51 16.94
C GLY A 81 4.77 -0.96 16.47
N ALA A 82 4.41 -1.11 15.18
CA ALA A 82 3.06 -0.77 14.70
C ALA A 82 2.00 -1.58 15.46
N ARG A 83 0.96 -0.91 15.94
CA ARG A 83 -0.15 -1.51 16.69
C ARG A 83 -1.47 -1.40 15.96
N THR A 84 -1.63 -0.36 15.17
CA THR A 84 -2.85 -0.05 14.43
C THR A 84 -2.55 0.22 12.96
N GLY A 85 -3.57 0.12 12.12
CA GLY A 85 -3.46 0.47 10.71
C GLY A 85 -2.98 1.92 10.50
N ALA A 86 -3.26 2.84 11.42
CA ALA A 86 -2.78 4.21 11.35
C ALA A 86 -1.26 4.34 11.48
N ASP A 87 -0.59 3.38 12.10
CA ASP A 87 0.87 3.39 12.18
C ASP A 87 1.51 3.08 10.81
N LEU A 88 0.84 2.24 10.00
CA LEU A 88 1.31 1.79 8.68
C LEU A 88 0.76 2.62 7.53
N LEU A 89 -0.43 3.21 7.68
CA LEU A 89 -1.19 3.85 6.62
C LEU A 89 -1.47 5.31 6.96
N ASP A 90 -1.28 6.21 6.00
CA ASP A 90 -1.61 7.63 6.14
C ASP A 90 -2.76 8.01 5.20
N LEU A 91 -3.97 7.55 5.54
CA LEU A 91 -5.17 7.63 4.70
C LEU A 91 -6.24 8.60 5.20
N ALA A 92 -6.16 9.07 6.47
CA ALA A 92 -7.17 9.90 7.09
C ALA A 92 -7.43 11.19 6.29
N GLY A 93 -8.68 11.39 5.84
CA GLY A 93 -9.09 12.56 5.05
C GLY A 93 -8.54 12.62 3.61
N LYS A 94 -7.76 11.61 3.18
CA LYS A 94 -7.05 11.62 1.89
C LYS A 94 -7.66 10.70 0.84
N VAL A 95 -8.63 9.86 1.20
CA VAL A 95 -9.25 8.89 0.29
C VAL A 95 -10.50 9.48 -0.35
N ARG A 96 -10.55 9.48 -1.67
CA ARG A 96 -11.69 9.94 -2.47
C ARG A 96 -12.74 8.84 -2.64
N TYR A 97 -12.31 7.62 -2.95
CA TYR A 97 -13.16 6.44 -3.09
C TYR A 97 -12.31 5.16 -2.96
N LEU A 98 -12.98 4.04 -2.70
CA LEU A 98 -12.36 2.73 -2.71
C LEU A 98 -12.72 1.99 -3.99
N SER A 99 -11.78 1.24 -4.55
CA SER A 99 -12.10 0.23 -5.56
C SER A 99 -11.57 -1.15 -5.15
N VAL A 100 -12.25 -2.18 -5.63
CA VAL A 100 -11.87 -3.59 -5.44
C VAL A 100 -11.46 -4.13 -6.79
N ASN A 101 -10.26 -4.66 -6.87
CA ASN A 101 -9.66 -5.07 -8.13
C ASN A 101 -9.21 -6.53 -8.09
N SER A 102 -9.33 -7.25 -9.23
CA SER A 102 -8.63 -8.49 -9.50
C SER A 102 -7.50 -8.20 -10.48
N GLY A 103 -6.26 -8.39 -10.05
CA GLY A 103 -5.13 -7.96 -10.84
C GLY A 103 -5.21 -6.46 -11.18
N ARG A 104 -5.33 -6.12 -12.46
CA ARG A 104 -5.48 -4.74 -12.96
C ARG A 104 -6.94 -4.36 -13.26
N VAL A 105 -7.86 -5.31 -13.19
CA VAL A 105 -9.28 -5.10 -13.52
C VAL A 105 -10.02 -4.59 -12.29
N GLU A 106 -10.70 -3.46 -12.40
CA GLU A 106 -11.58 -2.95 -11.36
C GLU A 106 -12.90 -3.73 -11.39
N LEU A 107 -13.20 -4.43 -10.30
CA LEU A 107 -14.43 -5.21 -10.15
C LEU A 107 -15.58 -4.38 -9.59
N ALA A 108 -15.28 -3.52 -8.62
CA ALA A 108 -16.28 -2.74 -7.90
C ALA A 108 -15.71 -1.42 -7.37
N ARG A 109 -16.61 -0.50 -7.03
CA ARG A 109 -16.26 0.81 -6.50
C ARG A 109 -17.23 1.27 -5.43
N ILE A 110 -16.70 1.79 -4.32
CA ILE A 110 -17.44 2.41 -3.21
C ILE A 110 -17.14 3.90 -3.26
N LYS A 111 -18.17 4.74 -3.58
CA LYS A 111 -18.01 6.18 -3.83
C LYS A 111 -18.68 7.06 -2.78
N ASP A 112 -19.61 6.53 -1.99
CA ASP A 112 -20.27 7.29 -0.94
C ASP A 112 -19.23 7.81 0.05
N ARG A 113 -19.16 9.13 0.21
CA ARG A 113 -18.10 9.78 0.99
C ARG A 113 -18.17 9.41 2.48
N GLY A 114 -19.38 9.33 3.04
CA GLY A 114 -19.58 8.94 4.43
C GLY A 114 -19.09 7.52 4.67
N ARG A 115 -19.53 6.60 3.79
CA ARG A 115 -19.11 5.20 3.86
C ARG A 115 -17.61 5.00 3.64
N VAL A 116 -17.00 5.74 2.72
CA VAL A 116 -15.55 5.71 2.51
C VAL A 116 -14.81 6.17 3.77
N ALA A 117 -15.24 7.28 4.39
CA ALA A 117 -14.62 7.78 5.61
C ALA A 117 -14.72 6.78 6.78
N GLU A 118 -15.87 6.13 6.95
CA GLU A 118 -16.09 5.07 7.94
C GLU A 118 -15.14 3.88 7.71
N LEU A 119 -15.08 3.38 6.47
CA LEU A 119 -14.24 2.24 6.13
C LEU A 119 -12.75 2.55 6.27
N VAL A 120 -12.32 3.75 5.89
CA VAL A 120 -10.94 4.19 6.09
C VAL A 120 -10.62 4.27 7.59
N ARG A 121 -11.51 4.87 8.39
CA ARG A 121 -11.33 4.94 9.84
C ARG A 121 -11.22 3.54 10.44
N SER A 122 -12.11 2.62 10.08
CA SER A 122 -12.10 1.26 10.61
C SER A 122 -10.80 0.50 10.28
N VAL A 123 -10.20 0.76 9.10
CA VAL A 123 -8.88 0.21 8.73
C VAL A 123 -7.76 0.86 9.54
N LEU A 124 -7.81 2.18 9.77
CA LEU A 124 -6.79 2.88 10.53
C LEU A 124 -6.80 2.50 12.02
N GLU A 125 -7.95 2.20 12.59
CA GLU A 125 -8.13 1.74 13.96
C GLU A 125 -7.89 0.22 14.12
N ALA A 126 -7.83 -0.52 13.02
CA ALA A 126 -7.67 -1.96 13.03
C ALA A 126 -6.32 -2.40 13.62
N PRO A 127 -6.27 -3.50 14.37
CA PRO A 127 -5.04 -4.01 14.93
C PRO A 127 -4.08 -4.50 13.84
N VAL A 128 -2.78 -4.34 14.10
CA VAL A 128 -1.69 -4.88 13.29
C VAL A 128 -1.15 -6.14 13.95
N GLY A 129 -0.88 -7.15 13.17
CA GLY A 129 -0.29 -8.41 13.62
C GLY A 129 0.51 -9.10 12.51
N PRO A 130 1.10 -10.26 12.81
CA PRO A 130 1.83 -11.03 11.81
C PRO A 130 0.93 -11.37 10.62
N THR A 131 1.46 -11.17 9.41
CA THR A 131 0.78 -11.55 8.15
C THR A 131 0.38 -13.02 8.17
N ARG A 132 -0.87 -13.29 7.83
CA ARG A 132 -1.48 -14.62 7.77
C ARG A 132 -1.84 -15.04 6.36
N GLY A 133 -2.13 -14.07 5.48
CA GLY A 133 -2.46 -14.33 4.09
C GLY A 133 -1.28 -14.93 3.34
N ARG A 134 -1.54 -15.99 2.55
CA ARG A 134 -0.57 -16.71 1.75
C ARG A 134 -0.82 -16.46 0.27
N ALA A 135 0.17 -16.69 -0.58
CA ALA A 135 0.05 -16.49 -2.02
C ALA A 135 -1.03 -17.38 -2.66
N GLU A 136 -1.25 -18.59 -2.11
CA GLU A 136 -2.27 -19.54 -2.54
C GLU A 136 -3.69 -19.22 -2.07
N ASP A 137 -3.84 -18.32 -1.09
CA ASP A 137 -5.15 -17.93 -0.57
C ASP A 137 -5.90 -17.05 -1.59
N ARG A 138 -7.21 -17.01 -1.45
CA ARG A 138 -8.05 -16.13 -2.25
C ARG A 138 -7.90 -14.69 -1.77
N TYR A 139 -7.53 -13.79 -2.67
CA TYR A 139 -7.40 -12.38 -2.37
C TYR A 139 -7.91 -11.49 -3.52
N CYS A 140 -8.20 -10.27 -3.20
CA CYS A 140 -8.36 -9.17 -4.14
C CYS A 140 -7.52 -7.98 -3.70
N PHE A 141 -7.44 -6.98 -4.56
CA PHE A 141 -6.80 -5.73 -4.16
C PHE A 141 -7.86 -4.72 -3.77
N VAL A 142 -7.71 -4.17 -2.58
CA VAL A 142 -8.39 -2.93 -2.21
C VAL A 142 -7.48 -1.77 -2.58
N VAL A 143 -8.03 -0.83 -3.34
CA VAL A 143 -7.33 0.37 -3.79
C VAL A 143 -7.97 1.58 -3.15
N PHE A 144 -7.19 2.29 -2.36
CA PHE A 144 -7.55 3.60 -1.81
C PHE A 144 -7.16 4.65 -2.85
N ASN A 145 -8.15 5.19 -3.55
CA ASN A 145 -7.94 6.21 -4.56
C ASN A 145 -7.90 7.57 -3.88
N MET A 146 -6.74 8.21 -3.90
CA MET A 146 -6.46 9.39 -3.10
C MET A 146 -7.03 10.67 -3.73
N VAL A 147 -7.20 11.72 -2.94
CA VAL A 147 -7.67 13.03 -3.42
C VAL A 147 -6.68 13.69 -4.39
N ASP A 148 -5.39 13.42 -4.25
CA ASP A 148 -4.32 13.87 -5.14
C ASP A 148 -4.21 13.03 -6.43
N ARG A 149 -5.14 12.10 -6.66
CA ARG A 149 -5.22 11.15 -7.78
C ARG A 149 -4.16 10.05 -7.78
N THR A 150 -3.27 9.98 -6.81
CA THR A 150 -2.44 8.79 -6.58
C THR A 150 -3.31 7.67 -5.99
N ALA A 151 -2.74 6.49 -5.80
CA ALA A 151 -3.46 5.38 -5.19
C ALA A 151 -2.55 4.61 -4.24
N VAL A 152 -3.17 3.99 -3.24
CA VAL A 152 -2.57 3.00 -2.33
C VAL A 152 -3.26 1.68 -2.59
N ARG A 153 -2.52 0.67 -2.99
CA ARG A 153 -3.04 -0.66 -3.31
C ARG A 153 -2.57 -1.67 -2.28
N ARG A 154 -3.50 -2.43 -1.71
CA ARG A 154 -3.22 -3.48 -0.73
C ARG A 154 -3.93 -4.76 -1.08
N ALA A 155 -3.24 -5.90 -0.96
CA ALA A 155 -3.91 -7.20 -1.04
C ALA A 155 -4.83 -7.35 0.17
N PHE A 156 -6.03 -7.83 -0.07
CA PHE A 156 -7.05 -8.08 0.94
C PHE A 156 -7.47 -9.54 0.87
N PHE A 157 -7.38 -10.23 2.00
CA PHE A 157 -7.75 -11.63 2.18
C PHE A 157 -9.10 -11.70 2.90
N PRO A 158 -10.21 -11.97 2.18
CA PRO A 158 -11.55 -11.92 2.77
C PRO A 158 -11.75 -12.91 3.93
N GLU A 159 -11.07 -14.06 3.89
CA GLU A 159 -11.24 -15.13 4.88
C GLU A 159 -10.64 -14.76 6.25
N THR A 160 -9.55 -14.01 6.25
CA THR A 160 -8.88 -13.55 7.48
C THR A 160 -9.22 -12.11 7.86
N GLY A 161 -9.79 -11.34 6.92
CA GLY A 161 -9.97 -9.90 7.04
C GLY A 161 -8.66 -9.11 6.92
N GLU A 162 -7.57 -9.76 6.54
CA GLU A 162 -6.26 -9.12 6.46
C GLU A 162 -6.15 -8.21 5.24
N LEU A 163 -5.74 -6.97 5.47
CA LEU A 163 -5.27 -6.03 4.48
C LEU A 163 -3.74 -5.91 4.63
N MET A 164 -3.00 -6.40 3.63
CA MET A 164 -1.53 -6.41 3.68
C MET A 164 -0.92 -5.01 3.90
N PRO A 165 0.15 -4.90 4.69
CA PRO A 165 0.75 -5.95 5.50
C PRO A 165 0.15 -6.00 6.91
N GLY A 166 -0.47 -7.10 7.28
CA GLY A 166 -0.84 -7.43 8.64
C GLY A 166 -1.89 -6.54 9.33
N VAL A 167 -2.66 -5.71 8.60
CA VAL A 167 -3.77 -4.94 9.16
C VAL A 167 -5.04 -5.79 9.13
N PHE A 168 -5.59 -6.15 10.29
CA PHE A 168 -6.78 -6.98 10.39
C PHE A 168 -8.04 -6.11 10.44
N ALA A 169 -8.56 -5.77 9.25
CA ALA A 169 -9.74 -4.97 9.09
C ALA A 169 -10.97 -5.64 9.74
N PRO A 170 -11.87 -4.87 10.38
CA PRO A 170 -13.04 -5.43 11.05
C PRO A 170 -14.04 -6.01 10.05
N ARG A 171 -14.97 -6.83 10.55
CA ARG A 171 -15.96 -7.53 9.74
C ARG A 171 -16.81 -6.59 8.87
N GLU A 172 -17.08 -5.38 9.33
CA GLU A 172 -17.82 -4.36 8.58
C GLU A 172 -17.10 -3.98 7.28
N PHE A 173 -15.76 -3.92 7.30
CA PHE A 173 -14.95 -3.67 6.12
C PHE A 173 -15.05 -4.83 5.13
N SER A 174 -14.87 -6.06 5.59
CA SER A 174 -15.01 -7.28 4.77
C SER A 174 -16.41 -7.36 4.14
N THR A 175 -17.45 -7.13 4.93
CA THR A 175 -18.83 -7.11 4.46
C THR A 175 -19.08 -6.03 3.40
N ALA A 176 -18.45 -4.84 3.54
CA ALA A 176 -18.57 -3.77 2.54
C ALA A 176 -17.92 -4.15 1.22
N VAL A 177 -16.73 -4.77 1.26
CA VAL A 177 -16.03 -5.28 0.08
C VAL A 177 -16.86 -6.37 -0.62
N GLU A 178 -17.36 -7.36 0.13
CA GLU A 178 -18.20 -8.43 -0.40
C GLU A 178 -19.50 -7.90 -1.02
N ARG A 179 -20.14 -6.95 -0.36
CA ARG A 179 -21.38 -6.31 -0.87
C ARG A 179 -21.12 -5.56 -2.17
N ALA A 180 -19.98 -4.87 -2.29
CA ALA A 180 -19.60 -4.19 -3.51
C ALA A 180 -19.38 -5.16 -4.68
N LEU A 181 -18.98 -6.40 -4.41
CA LEU A 181 -18.76 -7.47 -5.39
C LEU A 181 -20.02 -8.26 -5.73
N ARG A 182 -21.17 -8.05 -5.04
CA ARG A 182 -22.40 -8.80 -5.31
C ARG A 182 -22.91 -8.56 -6.74
N GLY A 183 -23.29 -9.64 -7.41
CA GLY A 183 -23.78 -9.60 -8.79
C GLY A 183 -22.70 -9.49 -9.86
N ARG A 184 -21.42 -9.55 -9.49
CA ARG A 184 -20.31 -9.62 -10.42
C ARG A 184 -19.94 -11.09 -10.71
N GLN A 185 -19.66 -11.41 -11.99
CA GLN A 185 -19.18 -12.75 -12.37
C GLN A 185 -17.77 -13.02 -11.83
N GLU A 186 -16.95 -12.00 -11.78
CA GLU A 186 -15.59 -12.07 -11.24
C GLU A 186 -15.59 -11.82 -9.75
N ARG A 187 -14.89 -12.66 -9.03
CA ARG A 187 -14.66 -12.58 -7.56
C ARG A 187 -13.17 -12.41 -7.29
N CYS A 188 -12.83 -12.14 -6.03
CA CYS A 188 -11.42 -12.24 -5.62
C CYS A 188 -10.84 -13.57 -6.09
N GLY A 189 -9.74 -13.53 -6.85
CA GLY A 189 -9.09 -14.73 -7.42
C GLY A 189 -8.16 -15.41 -6.42
N ARG A 190 -7.71 -16.62 -6.76
CA ARG A 190 -6.55 -17.23 -6.12
C ARG A 190 -5.29 -16.65 -6.75
N GLY A 191 -4.21 -16.52 -5.97
CA GLY A 191 -2.88 -16.25 -6.51
C GLY A 191 -2.48 -17.34 -7.50
N ALA A 192 -1.91 -16.94 -8.62
CA ALA A 192 -1.31 -17.86 -9.60
C ALA A 192 0.08 -18.26 -9.15
#